data_67a131dc3c23fc1d6afd0e6e319af4b9
#
_entry.id   67a131dc3c23fc1d6afd0e6e319af4b9
#
_cell.length_a   1.000
_cell.length_b   1.000
_cell.length_c   1.000
_cell.angle_alpha   90.00
_cell.angle_beta   90.00
_cell.angle_gamma   90.00
#
_symmetry.space_group_name_H-M   'P 1'
#
loop_
_entity.id
_entity.type
_entity.pdbx_description
1 polymer ?
#
loop_
_entity_poly.entity_id
_entity_poly.type
_entity_poly.pdbx_seq_one_letter_code
_entity_poly.pdbx_strand_id
1 'polypeptide(L)'
;VGIFSAFTYNALNYTQVINASLFNTAIPVSIILVCFLLKIEKTNIFQISGLIVSVLGILAIITRLDLNILLTLNFNKGDIYMVIAIISWGIYSAFLKKKTFDISLLSLVHVVCTFGLFILFPAFLFELGQGKTTEVNSNLIFILLYIAIFPSIGSYYCWAGAVSIIGANRAGIFLSLIPLFSTIFAMIFFNEKFLF
;
A
#
# COMPACT_ATOMS: atom_id res chain seq x y z
N VAL A 1 -7.46 4.42 4.48
CA VAL A 1 -7.09 4.80 3.10
C VAL A 1 -6.44 6.18 3.09
N GLY A 2 -7.13 7.27 3.42
CA GLY A 2 -6.54 8.63 3.39
C GLY A 2 -5.23 8.75 4.17
N ILE A 3 -5.17 8.21 5.39
CA ILE A 3 -3.94 8.16 6.21
C ILE A 3 -2.83 7.37 5.49
N PHE A 4 -3.15 6.20 4.95
CA PHE A 4 -2.20 5.40 4.19
C PHE A 4 -1.57 6.22 3.05
N SER A 5 -2.39 6.83 2.21
CA SER A 5 -1.91 7.63 1.08
C SER A 5 -1.10 8.84 1.53
N ALA A 6 -1.61 9.62 2.53
CA ALA A 6 -0.92 10.80 3.04
C ALA A 6 0.49 10.45 3.55
N PHE A 7 0.59 9.42 4.39
CA PHE A 7 1.87 9.02 4.97
C PHE A 7 2.81 8.37 3.97
N THR A 8 2.30 7.58 3.01
CA THR A 8 3.11 6.99 1.95
C THR A 8 3.74 8.07 1.06
N TYR A 9 2.94 9.02 0.56
CA TYR A 9 3.47 10.08 -0.29
C TYR A 9 4.41 11.03 0.47
N ASN A 10 4.10 11.38 1.71
CA ASN A 10 5.02 12.17 2.53
C ASN A 10 6.32 11.43 2.85
N ALA A 11 6.28 10.11 3.03
CA ALA A 11 7.47 9.32 3.28
C ALA A 11 8.48 9.43 2.13
N LEU A 12 8.03 9.44 0.88
CA LEU A 12 8.88 9.55 -0.30
C LEU A 12 9.68 10.86 -0.38
N ASN A 13 9.31 11.89 0.38
CA ASN A 13 10.11 13.11 0.51
C ASN A 13 11.35 12.93 1.41
N TYR A 14 11.39 11.88 2.23
CA TYR A 14 12.40 11.68 3.26
C TYR A 14 13.16 10.35 3.12
N THR A 15 12.59 9.36 2.46
CA THR A 15 13.20 8.04 2.29
C THR A 15 13.39 7.69 0.82
N GLN A 16 14.34 6.80 0.54
CA GLN A 16 14.56 6.30 -0.82
C GLN A 16 13.44 5.34 -1.25
N VAL A 17 13.18 5.29 -2.55
CA VAL A 17 12.16 4.40 -3.13
C VAL A 17 12.39 2.93 -2.74
N ILE A 18 13.67 2.51 -2.66
CA ILE A 18 14.06 1.15 -2.24
C ILE A 18 13.57 0.89 -0.81
N ASN A 19 13.82 1.82 0.13
CA ASN A 19 13.37 1.67 1.52
C ASN A 19 11.84 1.63 1.60
N ALA A 20 11.15 2.52 0.89
CA ALA A 20 9.68 2.52 0.82
C ALA A 20 9.15 1.18 0.28
N SER A 21 9.80 0.59 -0.72
CA SER A 21 9.44 -0.72 -1.27
C SER A 21 9.64 -1.85 -0.26
N LEU A 22 10.72 -1.81 0.54
CA LEU A 22 10.94 -2.74 1.64
C LEU A 22 9.80 -2.68 2.66
N PHE A 23 9.40 -1.47 3.06
CA PHE A 23 8.27 -1.30 3.98
C PHE A 23 6.96 -1.84 3.40
N ASN A 24 6.68 -1.67 2.12
CA ASN A 24 5.49 -2.21 1.49
C ASN A 24 5.41 -3.73 1.56
N THR A 25 6.55 -4.44 1.63
CA THR A 25 6.57 -5.90 1.82
C THR A 25 6.04 -6.32 3.19
N ALA A 26 6.03 -5.42 4.16
CA ALA A 26 5.48 -5.65 5.49
C ALA A 26 3.95 -5.45 5.58
N ILE A 27 3.28 -4.98 4.52
CA ILE A 27 1.82 -4.81 4.52
C ILE A 27 1.08 -6.11 4.89
N PRO A 28 1.38 -7.29 4.29
CA PRO A 28 0.74 -8.54 4.68
C PRO A 28 0.96 -8.90 6.15
N VAL A 29 2.16 -8.63 6.66
CA VAL A 29 2.49 -8.83 8.10
C VAL A 29 1.60 -7.97 8.97
N SER A 30 1.44 -6.69 8.62
CA SER A 30 0.58 -5.74 9.35
C SER A 30 -0.88 -6.21 9.34
N ILE A 31 -1.40 -6.67 8.21
CA ILE A 31 -2.78 -7.18 8.12
C ILE A 31 -2.99 -8.35 9.06
N ILE A 32 -2.09 -9.36 9.01
CA ILE A 32 -2.17 -10.56 9.85
C ILE A 32 -2.07 -10.18 11.33
N LEU A 33 -1.13 -9.31 11.68
CA LEU A 33 -0.92 -8.86 13.07
C LEU A 33 -2.16 -8.14 13.60
N VAL A 34 -2.71 -7.20 12.85
CA VAL A 34 -3.91 -6.44 13.25
C VAL A 34 -5.13 -7.36 13.35
N CYS A 35 -5.34 -8.26 12.39
CA CYS A 35 -6.43 -9.23 12.45
C CYS A 35 -6.31 -10.16 13.66
N PHE A 36 -5.10 -10.58 14.02
CA PHE A 36 -4.83 -11.38 15.20
C PHE A 36 -5.10 -10.61 16.49
N LEU A 37 -4.56 -9.40 16.64
CA LEU A 37 -4.74 -8.54 17.82
C LEU A 37 -6.22 -8.18 18.06
N LEU A 38 -6.94 -7.89 16.99
CA LEU A 38 -8.37 -7.57 17.06
C LEU A 38 -9.28 -8.80 17.08
N LYS A 39 -8.70 -10.02 17.05
CA LYS A 39 -9.42 -11.31 17.04
C LYS A 39 -10.47 -11.40 15.92
N ILE A 40 -10.18 -10.82 14.76
CA ILE A 40 -11.08 -10.79 13.59
C ILE A 40 -10.96 -12.05 12.76
N GLU A 41 -9.72 -12.52 12.55
CA GLU A 41 -9.44 -13.76 11.81
C GLU A 41 -8.43 -14.62 12.56
N LYS A 42 -8.64 -15.95 12.48
CA LYS A 42 -7.63 -16.92 12.92
C LYS A 42 -6.58 -17.09 11.85
N THR A 43 -5.32 -17.04 12.26
CA THR A 43 -4.19 -17.25 11.35
C THR A 43 -3.79 -18.72 11.37
N ASN A 44 -3.60 -19.33 10.19
CA ASN A 44 -3.12 -20.69 10.05
C ASN A 44 -1.58 -20.68 9.91
N ILE A 45 -0.93 -21.75 10.38
CA ILE A 45 0.53 -21.92 10.26
C ILE A 45 1.00 -21.87 8.80
N PHE A 46 0.21 -22.39 7.85
CA PHE A 46 0.51 -22.31 6.42
C PHE A 46 0.49 -20.87 5.88
N GLN A 47 -0.35 -20.00 6.42
CA GLN A 47 -0.37 -18.58 6.06
C GLN A 47 0.89 -17.87 6.58
N ILE A 48 1.32 -18.20 7.80
CA ILE A 48 2.54 -17.64 8.40
C ILE A 48 3.76 -18.12 7.60
N SER A 49 3.87 -19.41 7.28
CA SER A 49 5.00 -19.92 6.52
C SER A 49 5.06 -19.34 5.10
N GLY A 50 3.92 -19.26 4.40
CA GLY A 50 3.84 -18.60 3.10
C GLY A 50 4.23 -17.13 3.14
N LEU A 51 3.82 -16.41 4.19
CA LEU A 51 4.21 -15.03 4.42
C LEU A 51 5.72 -14.88 4.61
N ILE A 52 6.35 -15.72 5.46
CA ILE A 52 7.79 -15.70 5.68
C ILE A 52 8.54 -15.95 4.37
N VAL A 53 8.17 -16.99 3.61
CA VAL A 53 8.79 -17.28 2.31
C VAL A 53 8.64 -16.12 1.34
N SER A 54 7.45 -15.49 1.29
CA SER A 54 7.19 -14.33 0.43
C SER A 54 8.07 -13.13 0.79
N VAL A 55 8.14 -12.79 2.09
CA VAL A 55 8.99 -11.68 2.58
C VAL A 55 10.46 -11.94 2.27
N LEU A 56 10.95 -13.15 2.51
CA LEU A 56 12.34 -13.52 2.19
C LEU A 56 12.62 -13.42 0.67
N GLY A 57 11.68 -13.87 -0.17
CA GLY A 57 11.81 -13.75 -1.62
C GLY A 57 11.87 -12.30 -2.09
N ILE A 58 11.03 -11.42 -1.54
CA ILE A 58 11.04 -9.99 -1.87
C ILE A 58 12.33 -9.33 -1.38
N LEU A 59 12.77 -9.63 -0.17
CA LEU A 59 14.05 -9.14 0.35
C LEU A 59 15.21 -9.55 -0.56
N ALA A 60 15.26 -10.82 -1.00
CA ALA A 60 16.28 -11.30 -1.92
C ALA A 60 16.29 -10.53 -3.25
N ILE A 61 15.12 -10.23 -3.81
CA ILE A 61 15.00 -9.44 -5.05
C ILE A 61 15.50 -8.01 -4.83
N ILE A 62 15.03 -7.33 -3.77
CA ILE A 62 15.36 -5.92 -3.52
C ILE A 62 16.85 -5.74 -3.19
N THR A 63 17.41 -6.67 -2.39
CA THR A 63 18.83 -6.62 -2.01
C THR A 63 19.76 -7.18 -3.08
N ARG A 64 19.24 -7.79 -4.15
CA ARG A 64 20.05 -8.51 -5.14
C ARG A 64 20.96 -9.57 -4.49
N LEU A 65 20.49 -10.20 -3.41
CA LEU A 65 21.24 -11.13 -2.56
C LEU A 65 22.47 -10.52 -1.87
N ASP A 66 22.64 -9.21 -1.88
CA ASP A 66 23.69 -8.50 -1.16
C ASP A 66 23.16 -7.98 0.18
N LEU A 67 23.55 -8.63 1.27
CA LEU A 67 23.13 -8.24 2.62
C LEU A 67 23.69 -6.87 3.04
N ASN A 68 24.77 -6.39 2.41
CA ASN A 68 25.31 -5.07 2.73
C ASN A 68 24.30 -3.97 2.41
N ILE A 69 23.42 -4.17 1.43
CA ILE A 69 22.35 -3.22 1.13
C ILE A 69 21.43 -3.03 2.36
N LEU A 70 21.10 -4.11 3.08
CA LEU A 70 20.31 -4.01 4.32
C LEU A 70 21.07 -3.32 5.46
N LEU A 71 22.38 -3.55 5.56
CA LEU A 71 23.22 -2.96 6.61
C LEU A 71 23.50 -1.47 6.39
N THR A 72 23.40 -0.99 5.16
CA THR A 72 23.57 0.42 4.79
C THR A 72 22.29 1.24 4.84
N LEU A 73 21.16 0.63 5.19
CA LEU A 73 19.89 1.34 5.33
C LEU A 73 19.96 2.34 6.50
N ASN A 74 19.81 3.61 6.17
CA ASN A 74 19.71 4.67 7.18
C ASN A 74 18.23 4.95 7.45
N PHE A 75 17.78 4.62 8.66
CA PHE A 75 16.41 4.92 9.09
C PHE A 75 16.23 6.43 9.26
N ASN A 76 15.15 6.94 8.70
CA ASN A 76 14.82 8.36 8.70
C ASN A 76 13.32 8.61 9.03
N LYS A 77 12.90 9.88 9.01
CA LYS A 77 11.50 10.24 9.28
C LYS A 77 10.52 9.60 8.29
N GLY A 78 10.93 9.38 7.04
CA GLY A 78 10.12 8.72 6.02
C GLY A 78 9.79 7.28 6.39
N ASP A 79 10.72 6.58 7.02
CA ASP A 79 10.51 5.18 7.44
C ASP A 79 9.44 5.09 8.53
N ILE A 80 9.41 6.05 9.46
CA ILE A 80 8.35 6.16 10.46
C ILE A 80 6.99 6.41 9.78
N TYR A 81 6.95 7.27 8.77
CA TYR A 81 5.72 7.50 8.00
C TYR A 81 5.27 6.23 7.28
N MET A 82 6.20 5.45 6.71
CA MET A 82 5.87 4.16 6.08
C MET A 82 5.28 3.17 7.09
N VAL A 83 5.82 3.09 8.31
CA VAL A 83 5.27 2.22 9.36
C VAL A 83 3.83 2.63 9.70
N ILE A 84 3.56 3.93 9.86
CA ILE A 84 2.20 4.44 10.12
C ILE A 84 1.26 4.09 8.96
N ALA A 85 1.72 4.27 7.72
CA ALA A 85 0.96 3.92 6.53
C ALA A 85 0.58 2.43 6.53
N ILE A 86 1.55 1.53 6.72
CA ILE A 86 1.36 0.08 6.72
C ILE A 86 0.37 -0.35 7.81
N ILE A 87 0.52 0.16 9.02
CA ILE A 87 -0.39 -0.13 10.13
C ILE A 87 -1.81 0.36 9.79
N SER A 88 -1.94 1.55 9.23
CA SER A 88 -3.25 2.10 8.84
C SER A 88 -3.94 1.26 7.75
N TRP A 89 -3.17 0.67 6.82
CA TRP A 89 -3.69 -0.28 5.83
C TRP A 89 -4.12 -1.60 6.47
N GLY A 90 -3.34 -2.11 7.43
CA GLY A 90 -3.70 -3.31 8.20
C GLY A 90 -5.02 -3.11 8.95
N ILE A 91 -5.17 -1.97 9.62
CA ILE A 91 -6.40 -1.60 10.34
C ILE A 91 -7.58 -1.52 9.37
N TYR A 92 -7.43 -0.81 8.24
CA TYR A 92 -8.47 -0.72 7.22
C TYR A 92 -8.91 -2.11 6.74
N SER A 93 -7.96 -2.99 6.40
CA SER A 93 -8.23 -4.33 5.89
C SER A 93 -8.94 -5.21 6.94
N ALA A 94 -8.53 -5.12 8.20
CA ALA A 94 -9.15 -5.84 9.30
C ALA A 94 -10.61 -5.39 9.52
N PHE A 95 -10.86 -4.08 9.57
CA PHE A 95 -12.23 -3.55 9.69
C PHE A 95 -13.10 -3.86 8.48
N LEU A 96 -12.52 -3.90 7.30
CA LEU A 96 -13.21 -4.28 6.08
C LEU A 96 -13.75 -5.73 6.18
N LYS A 97 -12.99 -6.65 6.77
CA LYS A 97 -13.44 -8.02 7.06
C LYS A 97 -14.51 -8.07 8.13
N LYS A 98 -14.38 -7.25 9.17
CA LYS A 98 -15.34 -7.18 10.29
C LYS A 98 -16.66 -6.49 9.92
N LYS A 99 -16.76 -5.95 8.70
CA LYS A 99 -17.92 -5.20 8.22
C LYS A 99 -19.24 -5.85 8.69
N THR A 100 -19.99 -5.10 9.49
CA THR A 100 -21.31 -5.49 10.03
C THR A 100 -22.47 -4.88 9.27
N PHE A 101 -22.19 -3.97 8.33
CA PHE A 101 -23.20 -3.25 7.57
C PHE A 101 -23.48 -3.94 6.24
N ASP A 102 -24.73 -4.08 5.91
CA ASP A 102 -25.17 -4.61 4.62
C ASP A 102 -25.24 -3.47 3.57
N ILE A 103 -24.08 -3.04 3.12
CA ILE A 103 -23.91 -2.03 2.07
C ILE A 103 -23.16 -2.62 0.89
N SER A 104 -23.47 -2.15 -0.32
CA SER A 104 -22.78 -2.59 -1.52
C SER A 104 -21.28 -2.24 -1.46
N LEU A 105 -20.44 -3.02 -2.16
CA LEU A 105 -19.01 -2.74 -2.24
C LEU A 105 -18.72 -1.35 -2.83
N LEU A 106 -19.50 -0.94 -3.81
CA LEU A 106 -19.36 0.37 -4.43
C LEU A 106 -19.68 1.51 -3.43
N SER A 107 -20.76 1.36 -2.66
CA SER A 107 -21.10 2.32 -1.59
C SER A 107 -20.01 2.39 -0.52
N LEU A 108 -19.43 1.24 -0.15
CA LEU A 108 -18.34 1.19 0.80
C LEU A 108 -17.11 1.95 0.29
N VAL A 109 -16.72 1.72 -0.97
CA VAL A 109 -15.58 2.44 -1.60
C VAL A 109 -15.85 3.93 -1.66
N HIS A 110 -17.08 4.32 -2.03
CA HIS A 110 -17.50 5.74 -2.05
C HIS A 110 -17.30 6.39 -0.66
N VAL A 111 -17.82 5.77 0.39
CA VAL A 111 -17.70 6.26 1.77
C VAL A 111 -16.22 6.38 2.16
N VAL A 112 -15.41 5.35 1.90
CA VAL A 112 -13.97 5.34 2.22
C VAL A 112 -13.21 6.45 1.49
N CYS A 113 -13.50 6.67 0.20
CA CYS A 113 -12.87 7.74 -0.57
C CYS A 113 -13.31 9.12 -0.08
N THR A 114 -14.59 9.31 0.24
CA THR A 114 -15.13 10.56 0.77
C THR A 114 -14.48 10.93 2.11
N PHE A 115 -14.40 9.99 3.05
CA PHE A 115 -13.69 10.24 4.32
C PHE A 115 -12.19 10.46 4.09
N GLY A 116 -11.58 9.75 3.12
CA GLY A 116 -10.20 10.00 2.71
C GLY A 116 -9.99 11.43 2.25
N LEU A 117 -10.91 11.97 1.45
CA LEU A 117 -10.88 13.36 1.00
C LEU A 117 -10.95 14.34 2.17
N PHE A 118 -11.88 14.15 3.13
CA PHE A 118 -11.97 15.00 4.31
C PHE A 118 -10.69 15.02 5.15
N ILE A 119 -9.97 13.90 5.23
CA ILE A 119 -8.68 13.81 5.95
C ILE A 119 -7.57 14.53 5.18
N LEU A 120 -7.54 14.42 3.85
CA LEU A 120 -6.50 15.01 3.02
C LEU A 120 -6.71 16.49 2.72
N PHE A 121 -7.96 16.96 2.74
CA PHE A 121 -8.31 18.33 2.39
C PHE A 121 -7.63 19.40 3.25
N PRO A 122 -7.55 19.28 4.59
CA PRO A 122 -6.79 20.23 5.41
C PRO A 122 -5.29 20.27 5.07
N ALA A 123 -4.69 19.11 4.78
CA ALA A 123 -3.28 19.04 4.37
C ALA A 123 -3.06 19.74 3.02
N PHE A 124 -3.96 19.55 2.07
CA PHE A 124 -3.94 20.25 0.79
C PHE A 124 -4.04 21.77 0.96
N LEU A 125 -4.96 22.25 1.81
CA LEU A 125 -5.09 23.69 2.08
C LEU A 125 -3.82 24.26 2.72
N PHE A 126 -3.19 23.51 3.60
CA PHE A 126 -1.93 23.92 4.23
C PHE A 126 -0.79 24.03 3.21
N GLU A 127 -0.65 23.06 2.30
CA GLU A 127 0.35 23.10 1.22
C GLU A 127 0.10 24.25 0.25
N LEU A 128 -1.16 24.49 -0.10
CA LEU A 128 -1.55 25.63 -0.94
C LEU A 128 -1.19 26.95 -0.29
N GLY A 129 -1.40 27.08 1.02
CA GLY A 129 -1.01 28.25 1.82
C GLY A 129 0.50 28.49 1.88
N GLN A 130 1.31 27.43 1.67
CA GLN A 130 2.77 27.53 1.54
C GLN A 130 3.24 27.92 0.13
N GLY A 131 2.33 28.20 -0.80
CA GLY A 131 2.66 28.54 -2.18
C GLY A 131 3.06 27.35 -3.04
N LYS A 132 2.82 26.12 -2.58
CA LYS A 132 3.03 24.92 -3.39
C LYS A 132 1.87 24.78 -4.38
N THR A 133 2.09 25.25 -5.59
CA THR A 133 1.12 25.16 -6.69
C THR A 133 1.67 24.26 -7.77
N THR A 134 0.78 23.52 -8.43
CA THR A 134 1.12 22.71 -9.60
C THR A 134 0.43 23.30 -10.82
N GLU A 135 1.16 23.48 -11.90
CA GLU A 135 0.57 23.95 -13.16
C GLU A 135 -0.40 22.90 -13.69
N VAL A 136 -1.66 23.30 -13.86
CA VAL A 136 -2.71 22.43 -14.39
C VAL A 136 -2.64 22.46 -15.93
N ASN A 137 -2.25 21.32 -16.50
CA ASN A 137 -2.28 21.11 -17.95
C ASN A 137 -3.10 19.85 -18.29
N SER A 138 -3.41 19.67 -19.58
CA SER A 138 -4.22 18.55 -20.04
C SER A 138 -3.61 17.19 -19.66
N ASN A 139 -2.29 17.04 -19.73
CA ASN A 139 -1.60 15.81 -19.37
C ASN A 139 -1.77 15.49 -17.89
N LEU A 140 -1.66 16.49 -17.01
CA LEU A 140 -1.89 16.31 -15.59
C LEU A 140 -3.33 15.84 -15.31
N ILE A 141 -4.32 16.44 -16.00
CA ILE A 141 -5.72 16.02 -15.85
C ILE A 141 -5.92 14.56 -16.25
N PHE A 142 -5.36 14.12 -17.38
CA PHE A 142 -5.45 12.73 -17.81
C PHE A 142 -4.77 11.77 -16.82
N ILE A 143 -3.59 12.12 -16.31
CA ILE A 143 -2.88 11.33 -15.30
C ILE A 143 -3.71 11.22 -14.02
N LEU A 144 -4.28 12.33 -13.55
CA LEU A 144 -5.12 12.34 -12.35
C LEU A 144 -6.39 11.50 -12.52
N LEU A 145 -7.04 11.58 -13.67
CA LEU A 145 -8.22 10.76 -13.98
C LEU A 145 -7.84 9.26 -14.01
N TYR A 146 -6.73 8.92 -14.66
CA TYR A 146 -6.24 7.54 -14.67
C TYR A 146 -5.99 7.03 -13.24
N ILE A 147 -5.29 7.82 -12.41
CA ILE A 147 -4.98 7.46 -11.02
C ILE A 147 -6.27 7.35 -10.18
N ALA A 148 -7.24 8.23 -10.39
CA ALA A 148 -8.50 8.20 -9.66
C ALA A 148 -9.33 6.94 -9.99
N ILE A 149 -9.40 6.58 -11.27
CA ILE A 149 -10.24 5.46 -11.72
C ILE A 149 -9.59 4.11 -11.41
N PHE A 150 -8.36 3.87 -11.88
CA PHE A 150 -7.75 2.55 -11.83
C PHE A 150 -7.06 2.23 -10.50
N PRO A 151 -5.98 2.91 -10.09
CA PRO A 151 -5.30 2.58 -8.83
C PRO A 151 -6.07 3.01 -7.58
N SER A 152 -7.05 3.93 -7.67
CA SER A 152 -7.86 4.31 -6.52
C SER A 152 -9.19 3.54 -6.49
N ILE A 153 -10.20 3.98 -7.22
CA ILE A 153 -11.55 3.37 -7.12
C ILE A 153 -11.52 1.90 -7.50
N GLY A 154 -10.91 1.54 -8.62
CA GLY A 154 -10.84 0.18 -9.12
C GLY A 154 -10.11 -0.77 -8.16
N SER A 155 -8.93 -0.38 -7.69
CA SER A 155 -8.16 -1.22 -6.78
C SER A 155 -8.80 -1.37 -5.41
N TYR A 156 -9.41 -0.32 -4.85
CA TYR A 156 -10.13 -0.42 -3.58
C TYR A 156 -11.39 -1.28 -3.70
N TYR A 157 -12.09 -1.21 -4.83
CA TYR A 157 -13.23 -2.07 -5.10
C TYR A 157 -12.81 -3.54 -5.18
N CYS A 158 -11.77 -3.86 -5.95
CA CYS A 158 -11.22 -5.21 -6.04
C CYS A 158 -10.70 -5.71 -4.70
N TRP A 159 -10.00 -4.85 -3.94
CA TRP A 159 -9.51 -5.18 -2.61
C TRP A 159 -10.65 -5.49 -1.64
N ALA A 160 -11.68 -4.64 -1.59
CA ALA A 160 -12.84 -4.86 -0.74
C ALA A 160 -13.57 -6.16 -1.12
N GLY A 161 -13.70 -6.45 -2.41
CA GLY A 161 -14.25 -7.70 -2.91
C GLY A 161 -13.42 -8.91 -2.48
N ALA A 162 -12.10 -8.88 -2.68
CA ALA A 162 -11.20 -9.94 -2.27
C ALA A 162 -11.29 -10.21 -0.76
N VAL A 163 -11.21 -9.17 0.07
CA VAL A 163 -11.31 -9.30 1.53
C VAL A 163 -12.66 -9.88 1.95
N SER A 164 -13.76 -9.50 1.29
CA SER A 164 -15.10 -10.02 1.61
C SER A 164 -15.22 -11.52 1.32
N ILE A 165 -14.58 -12.00 0.25
CA ILE A 165 -14.68 -13.40 -0.22
C ILE A 165 -13.70 -14.30 0.52
N ILE A 166 -12.40 -13.98 0.50
CA ILE A 166 -11.34 -14.88 1.00
C ILE A 166 -10.76 -14.46 2.36
N GLY A 167 -11.14 -13.30 2.89
CA GLY A 167 -10.64 -12.75 4.14
C GLY A 167 -9.41 -11.87 3.97
N ALA A 168 -9.14 -11.04 4.99
CA ALA A 168 -8.07 -10.05 4.95
C ALA A 168 -6.67 -10.71 4.95
N ASN A 169 -6.49 -11.75 5.77
CA ASN A 169 -5.21 -12.47 5.87
C ASN A 169 -4.81 -13.11 4.55
N ARG A 170 -5.74 -13.80 3.87
CA ARG A 170 -5.47 -14.44 2.59
C ARG A 170 -5.28 -13.42 1.48
N ALA A 171 -6.14 -12.41 1.41
CA ALA A 171 -6.02 -11.33 0.43
C ALA A 171 -4.67 -10.60 0.59
N GLY A 172 -4.22 -10.37 1.84
CA GLY A 172 -2.97 -9.72 2.15
C GLY A 172 -1.74 -10.37 1.51
N ILE A 173 -1.69 -11.71 1.49
CA ILE A 173 -0.56 -12.45 0.91
C ILE A 173 -0.38 -12.11 -0.59
N PHE A 174 -1.46 -11.88 -1.33
CA PHE A 174 -1.38 -11.51 -2.75
C PHE A 174 -0.73 -10.15 -3.00
N LEU A 175 -0.66 -9.26 -2.00
CA LEU A 175 0.08 -8.00 -2.14
C LEU A 175 1.59 -8.23 -2.33
N SER A 176 2.10 -9.37 -1.92
CA SER A 176 3.49 -9.76 -2.18
C SER A 176 3.80 -9.99 -3.67
N LEU A 177 2.79 -10.08 -4.52
CA LEU A 177 2.96 -10.16 -5.98
C LEU A 177 3.19 -8.78 -6.64
N ILE A 178 2.97 -7.68 -5.92
CA ILE A 178 3.15 -6.32 -6.46
C ILE A 178 4.56 -6.12 -7.03
N PRO A 179 5.66 -6.45 -6.33
CA PRO A 179 7.00 -6.31 -6.90
C PRO A 179 7.22 -7.15 -8.16
N LEU A 180 6.65 -8.35 -8.21
CA LEU A 180 6.74 -9.21 -9.39
C LEU A 180 6.09 -8.55 -10.61
N PHE A 181 4.84 -8.10 -10.47
CA PHE A 181 4.14 -7.45 -11.57
C PHE A 181 4.77 -6.11 -11.96
N SER A 182 5.22 -5.30 -11.00
CA SER A 182 5.90 -4.03 -11.31
C SER A 182 7.19 -4.27 -12.09
N THR A 183 7.95 -5.30 -11.77
CA THR A 183 9.16 -5.69 -12.53
C THR A 183 8.81 -6.13 -13.95
N ILE A 184 7.79 -6.98 -14.12
CA ILE A 184 7.33 -7.42 -15.44
C ILE A 184 6.90 -6.22 -16.29
N PHE A 185 6.13 -5.30 -15.72
CA PHE A 185 5.70 -4.09 -16.44
C PHE A 185 6.86 -3.15 -16.77
N ALA A 186 7.83 -2.99 -15.86
CA ALA A 186 9.03 -2.21 -16.11
C ALA A 186 9.82 -2.76 -17.32
N MET A 187 9.95 -4.08 -17.42
CA MET A 187 10.59 -4.73 -18.56
C MET A 187 9.82 -4.51 -19.87
N ILE A 188 8.49 -4.65 -19.85
CA ILE A 188 7.65 -4.56 -21.06
C ILE A 188 7.53 -3.11 -21.56
N PHE A 189 7.29 -2.15 -20.66
CA PHE A 189 6.97 -0.77 -21.04
C PHE A 189 8.17 0.16 -21.06
N PHE A 190 9.21 -0.11 -20.24
CA PHE A 190 10.38 0.75 -20.10
C PHE A 190 11.66 0.11 -20.63
N ASN A 191 11.59 -1.12 -21.19
CA ASN A 191 12.73 -1.89 -21.67
C ASN A 191 13.86 -2.02 -20.62
N GLU A 192 13.51 -2.00 -19.33
CA GLU A 192 14.48 -2.22 -18.27
C GLU A 192 14.99 -3.65 -18.33
N LYS A 193 16.31 -3.81 -18.27
CA LYS A 193 16.93 -5.13 -18.23
C LYS A 193 16.94 -5.66 -16.81
N PHE A 194 16.55 -6.92 -16.65
CA PHE A 194 16.76 -7.63 -15.39
C PHE A 194 18.27 -7.74 -15.17
N LEU A 195 18.80 -6.98 -14.22
CA LEU A 195 20.18 -7.12 -13.77
C LEU A 195 20.16 -8.06 -12.56
N PHE A 196 20.58 -9.30 -12.78
CA PHE A 196 20.93 -10.23 -11.72
C PHE A 196 22.26 -9.83 -11.09
#